data_90c9573c9dd8bb809a8d25a4061d8ca7
#
_entry.id   90c9573c9dd8bb809a8d25a4061d8ca7
#
_cell.length_a   1.000
_cell.length_b   1.000
_cell.length_c   1.000
_cell.angle_alpha   90.00
_cell.angle_beta   90.00
_cell.angle_gamma   90.00
#
_symmetry.space_group_name_H-M   'P 1'
#
loop_
_entity.id
_entity.type
_entity.pdbx_description
1 polymer ?
#
loop_
_entity_poly.entity_id
_entity_poly.type
_entity_poly.pdbx_seq_one_letter_code
_entity_poly.pdbx_strand_id
1 'polypeptide(L)'
;MGAPAPRTGTHLHDLLGPWVPHQRWYPAKGREARLEVTGRLLLPWADGEDVRVLVHVVRITTEAGGPGGSDGAGGQVDVVQVPLVHRRAPREGSDAAAALLGVLTDPDGVGWFVYDGPHDPAYVDALLALLSGSIRGLGLDASGERAEAGGSAAGHHPPGVEPLEPGTPARVLRGEQSNTSIIVEAPEGSGATGSVIVKVFRTLHPGRNPDVEVQAALTGTGTTAVPSLAGWVEGSWPAVPGATGADLVHGDLAVASEFLAGAQDAWREATAAVTSGADFNERARGLGAATAEVHAALAEHLPRREATDADADRLAEGWRERLEWALAAAPVLAPRAQALRERVSGARGLSAAELPPLQRVHGDYHLGQVLQVPGRGWVLLDFEGEPLRPLAERTLPDLPLRDVAGMLRSFDYAARQTTVGLPDGPDADAARAAADGWASASRAAFCEGYAEVTGADPRSWGPLLDALELDKALYEVVYEVRNRPDWVAVPLAAVDRVLQQG
;
A
#
# COMPACT_ATOMS: atom_id res chain seq x y z
N MET A 1 16.25 -29.72 -17.69
CA MET A 1 14.81 -30.01 -17.69
C MET A 1 14.17 -29.01 -18.64
N GLY A 2 13.49 -29.48 -19.71
CA GLY A 2 12.79 -28.58 -20.63
C GLY A 2 11.65 -27.88 -19.89
N ALA A 3 11.39 -26.63 -20.23
CA ALA A 3 10.23 -25.90 -19.73
C ALA A 3 8.95 -26.72 -20.02
N PRO A 4 7.97 -26.79 -19.09
CA PRO A 4 6.72 -27.47 -19.36
C PRO A 4 6.04 -26.82 -20.58
N ALA A 5 5.34 -27.63 -21.38
CA ALA A 5 4.61 -27.14 -22.53
C ALA A 5 3.61 -26.05 -22.08
N PRO A 6 3.45 -24.98 -22.88
CA PRO A 6 2.52 -23.90 -22.54
C PRO A 6 1.10 -24.45 -22.42
N ARG A 7 0.33 -23.95 -21.45
CA ARG A 7 -1.09 -24.27 -21.33
C ARG A 7 -1.82 -23.80 -22.58
N THR A 8 -2.82 -24.55 -23.02
CA THR A 8 -3.68 -24.19 -24.14
C THR A 8 -5.11 -24.09 -23.66
N GLY A 9 -5.84 -23.07 -24.12
CA GLY A 9 -7.23 -22.84 -23.80
C GLY A 9 -8.01 -22.27 -24.99
N THR A 10 -9.30 -22.43 -24.99
CA THR A 10 -10.22 -21.80 -25.94
C THR A 10 -10.90 -20.59 -25.31
N HIS A 11 -10.88 -20.49 -23.98
CA HIS A 11 -11.40 -19.36 -23.23
C HIS A 11 -10.34 -18.77 -22.31
N LEU A 12 -10.40 -17.46 -22.09
CA LEU A 12 -9.45 -16.77 -21.21
C LEU A 12 -9.47 -17.32 -19.78
N HIS A 13 -10.62 -17.80 -19.32
CA HIS A 13 -10.78 -18.43 -18.02
C HIS A 13 -9.87 -19.67 -17.85
N ASP A 14 -9.60 -20.41 -18.93
CA ASP A 14 -8.73 -21.60 -18.91
C ASP A 14 -7.27 -21.24 -18.55
N LEU A 15 -6.87 -19.99 -18.82
CA LEU A 15 -5.55 -19.45 -18.49
C LEU A 15 -5.56 -18.73 -17.14
N LEU A 16 -6.57 -17.90 -16.86
CA LEU A 16 -6.65 -17.09 -15.63
C LEU A 16 -6.92 -17.94 -14.39
N GLY A 17 -7.83 -18.91 -14.48
CA GLY A 17 -8.23 -19.76 -13.35
C GLY A 17 -7.04 -20.40 -12.62
N PRO A 18 -6.12 -21.07 -13.34
CA PRO A 18 -4.95 -21.68 -12.71
C PRO A 18 -3.79 -20.71 -12.43
N TRP A 19 -3.82 -19.47 -12.96
CA TRP A 19 -2.70 -18.52 -12.83
C TRP A 19 -2.94 -17.47 -11.75
N VAL A 20 -4.12 -16.83 -11.72
CA VAL A 20 -4.47 -15.73 -10.80
C VAL A 20 -4.31 -16.12 -9.32
N PRO A 21 -4.75 -17.29 -8.84
CA PRO A 21 -4.61 -17.68 -7.43
C PRO A 21 -3.16 -17.76 -6.92
N HIS A 22 -2.20 -17.92 -7.83
CA HIS A 22 -0.77 -18.00 -7.49
C HIS A 22 -0.08 -16.64 -7.50
N GLN A 23 -0.78 -15.57 -7.87
CA GLN A 23 -0.21 -14.24 -7.89
C GLN A 23 -0.08 -13.66 -6.49
N ARG A 24 0.97 -12.87 -6.24
CA ARG A 24 1.21 -12.25 -4.93
C ARG A 24 0.08 -11.28 -4.54
N TRP A 25 -0.46 -10.57 -5.53
CA TRP A 25 -1.54 -9.61 -5.38
C TRP A 25 -2.95 -10.23 -5.27
N TYR A 26 -3.09 -11.55 -5.36
CA TYR A 26 -4.39 -12.22 -5.26
C TYR A 26 -5.02 -12.04 -3.87
N PRO A 27 -6.23 -11.45 -3.75
CA PRO A 27 -6.81 -11.07 -2.46
C PRO A 27 -7.41 -12.26 -1.69
N ALA A 28 -7.78 -13.34 -2.36
CA ALA A 28 -8.48 -14.48 -1.77
C ALA A 28 -7.56 -15.67 -1.45
N LYS A 29 -6.31 -15.41 -1.02
CA LYS A 29 -5.33 -16.47 -0.71
C LYS A 29 -5.88 -17.48 0.30
N GLY A 30 -5.75 -18.78 -0.04
CA GLY A 30 -6.19 -19.88 0.83
C GLY A 30 -7.70 -20.07 0.92
N ARG A 31 -8.48 -19.36 0.11
CA ARG A 31 -9.95 -19.47 0.04
C ARG A 31 -10.37 -19.90 -1.36
N GLU A 32 -11.45 -20.68 -1.45
CA GLU A 32 -12.11 -20.96 -2.72
C GLU A 32 -12.79 -19.68 -3.22
N ALA A 33 -12.59 -19.36 -4.49
CA ALA A 33 -13.14 -18.17 -5.10
C ALA A 33 -13.50 -18.41 -6.57
N ARG A 34 -14.56 -17.75 -7.00
CA ARG A 34 -14.98 -17.70 -8.41
C ARG A 34 -14.39 -16.45 -9.06
N LEU A 35 -13.78 -16.64 -10.23
CA LEU A 35 -13.28 -15.55 -11.07
C LEU A 35 -14.24 -15.33 -12.24
N GLU A 36 -14.58 -14.05 -12.49
CA GLU A 36 -15.45 -13.65 -13.57
C GLU A 36 -14.92 -12.39 -14.24
N VAL A 37 -14.68 -12.44 -15.55
CA VAL A 37 -14.28 -11.25 -16.32
C VAL A 37 -15.51 -10.37 -16.53
N THR A 38 -15.50 -9.19 -15.93
CA THR A 38 -16.62 -8.22 -16.01
C THR A 38 -16.42 -7.18 -17.08
N GLY A 39 -15.14 -6.88 -17.43
CA GLY A 39 -14.81 -5.86 -18.42
C GLY A 39 -13.46 -6.06 -19.06
N ARG A 40 -13.25 -5.37 -20.16
CA ARG A 40 -11.97 -5.34 -20.89
C ARG A 40 -11.72 -3.94 -21.41
N LEU A 41 -10.49 -3.44 -21.22
CA LEU A 41 -10.03 -2.19 -21.79
C LEU A 41 -8.93 -2.50 -22.82
N LEU A 42 -9.13 -2.11 -24.05
CA LEU A 42 -8.11 -2.14 -25.09
C LEU A 42 -7.23 -0.90 -24.94
N LEU A 43 -5.93 -1.08 -24.80
CA LEU A 43 -4.96 -0.01 -24.93
C LEU A 43 -4.44 -0.03 -26.37
N PRO A 44 -4.87 0.94 -27.23
CA PRO A 44 -4.44 0.95 -28.63
C PRO A 44 -2.95 1.33 -28.69
N TRP A 45 -2.12 0.34 -28.95
CA TRP A 45 -0.69 0.48 -29.13
C TRP A 45 -0.24 -0.10 -30.48
N ALA A 46 0.77 0.50 -31.07
CA ALA A 46 1.06 0.64 -32.48
C ALA A 46 1.36 -0.60 -33.35
N ASP A 47 1.44 -1.82 -32.83
CA ASP A 47 1.94 -2.95 -33.62
C ASP A 47 0.89 -3.75 -34.40
N GLY A 48 -0.25 -3.13 -34.67
CA GLY A 48 -1.19 -3.67 -35.62
C GLY A 48 -1.93 -4.93 -35.16
N GLU A 49 -2.20 -5.83 -36.12
CA GLU A 49 -3.06 -7.01 -35.89
C GLU A 49 -2.38 -8.14 -35.08
N ASP A 50 -1.04 -8.09 -34.91
CA ASP A 50 -0.24 -9.15 -34.32
C ASP A 50 -0.01 -9.01 -32.79
N VAL A 51 -0.26 -7.82 -32.23
CA VAL A 51 -0.13 -7.56 -30.80
C VAL A 51 -1.34 -6.80 -30.28
N ARG A 52 -1.93 -7.30 -29.20
CA ARG A 52 -3.07 -6.65 -28.51
C ARG A 52 -2.75 -6.49 -27.04
N VAL A 53 -2.91 -5.26 -26.54
CA VAL A 53 -2.74 -4.95 -25.12
C VAL A 53 -4.12 -4.76 -24.48
N LEU A 54 -4.48 -5.66 -23.58
CA LEU A 54 -5.80 -5.69 -22.95
C LEU A 54 -5.67 -5.65 -21.41
N VAL A 55 -6.42 -4.78 -20.79
CA VAL A 55 -6.59 -4.80 -19.33
C VAL A 55 -7.94 -5.47 -19.02
N HIS A 56 -7.89 -6.66 -18.44
CA HIS A 56 -9.08 -7.37 -18.02
C HIS A 56 -9.48 -6.95 -16.61
N VAL A 57 -10.76 -6.65 -16.42
CA VAL A 57 -11.36 -6.43 -15.10
C VAL A 57 -11.97 -7.76 -14.66
N VAL A 58 -11.50 -8.28 -13.53
CA VAL A 58 -11.87 -9.60 -13.02
C VAL A 58 -12.48 -9.44 -11.63
N ARG A 59 -13.72 -9.89 -11.49
CA ARG A 59 -14.41 -10.00 -10.22
C ARG A 59 -14.04 -11.32 -9.56
N ILE A 60 -13.63 -11.25 -8.30
CA ILE A 60 -13.27 -12.40 -7.46
C ILE A 60 -14.29 -12.47 -6.34
N THR A 61 -15.06 -13.54 -6.29
CA THR A 61 -16.09 -13.76 -5.27
C THR A 61 -15.72 -14.98 -4.43
N THR A 62 -15.52 -14.80 -3.13
CA THR A 62 -15.31 -15.90 -2.19
C THR A 62 -16.65 -16.32 -1.61
N GLU A 63 -16.83 -17.63 -1.34
CA GLU A 63 -18.03 -18.12 -0.67
C GLU A 63 -18.05 -17.67 0.81
N ALA A 64 -19.23 -17.40 1.32
CA ALA A 64 -19.45 -17.14 2.73
C ALA A 64 -19.31 -18.46 3.51
N GLY A 65 -18.31 -18.55 4.42
CA GLY A 65 -18.30 -19.61 5.40
C GLY A 65 -17.18 -20.64 5.27
N GLY A 66 -16.04 -20.34 5.96
CA GLY A 66 -15.22 -21.35 6.61
C GLY A 66 -15.35 -21.17 8.13
N PRO A 67 -15.13 -22.20 8.97
CA PRO A 67 -15.25 -22.08 10.40
C PRO A 67 -14.17 -21.14 10.98
N GLY A 68 -14.51 -19.88 11.24
CA GLY A 68 -13.62 -18.88 11.83
C GLY A 68 -13.83 -17.42 11.42
N GLY A 69 -14.78 -17.11 10.54
CA GLY A 69 -15.11 -15.73 10.16
C GLY A 69 -16.39 -15.27 10.84
N SER A 70 -16.28 -14.29 11.73
CA SER A 70 -17.40 -13.56 12.30
C SER A 70 -18.03 -12.65 11.25
N ASP A 71 -19.33 -12.80 11.06
CA ASP A 71 -20.33 -11.81 10.73
C ASP A 71 -20.32 -11.12 9.37
N GLY A 72 -21.17 -11.63 8.50
CA GLY A 72 -21.66 -10.98 7.30
C GLY A 72 -22.18 -12.04 6.32
N ALA A 73 -23.47 -12.17 6.16
CA ALA A 73 -24.13 -13.10 5.22
C ALA A 73 -23.92 -12.64 3.77
N GLY A 74 -22.69 -12.63 3.30
CA GLY A 74 -22.30 -12.35 1.91
C GLY A 74 -20.84 -12.69 1.69
N GLY A 75 -20.50 -13.41 0.62
CA GLY A 75 -19.11 -13.64 0.23
C GLY A 75 -18.41 -12.31 -0.04
N GLN A 76 -17.12 -12.23 0.29
CA GLN A 76 -16.31 -11.06 -0.05
C GLN A 76 -16.17 -10.96 -1.57
N VAL A 77 -16.28 -9.75 -2.09
CA VAL A 77 -16.13 -9.44 -3.52
C VAL A 77 -14.97 -8.47 -3.68
N ASP A 78 -13.98 -8.88 -4.44
CA ASP A 78 -12.88 -8.04 -4.86
C ASP A 78 -12.90 -7.87 -6.37
N VAL A 79 -12.49 -6.72 -6.87
CA VAL A 79 -12.33 -6.45 -8.30
C VAL A 79 -10.86 -6.18 -8.57
N VAL A 80 -10.28 -6.89 -9.52
CA VAL A 80 -8.87 -6.74 -9.86
C VAL A 80 -8.68 -6.44 -11.33
N GLN A 81 -7.61 -5.70 -11.67
CA GLN A 81 -7.16 -5.58 -13.05
C GLN A 81 -6.05 -6.59 -13.35
N VAL A 82 -6.18 -7.19 -14.52
CA VAL A 82 -5.22 -8.16 -15.06
C VAL A 82 -4.79 -7.68 -16.46
N PRO A 83 -3.74 -6.87 -16.57
CA PRO A 83 -3.17 -6.49 -17.85
C PRO A 83 -2.56 -7.72 -18.54
N LEU A 84 -2.91 -7.95 -19.80
CA LEU A 84 -2.40 -9.05 -20.61
C LEU A 84 -1.97 -8.53 -21.99
N VAL A 85 -0.91 -9.13 -22.53
CA VAL A 85 -0.49 -8.92 -23.91
C VAL A 85 -0.71 -10.20 -24.70
N HIS A 86 -1.45 -10.10 -25.79
CA HIS A 86 -1.71 -11.17 -26.73
C HIS A 86 -0.83 -10.97 -27.96
N ARG A 87 -0.06 -12.01 -28.35
CA ARG A 87 0.87 -11.98 -29.49
C ARG A 87 0.64 -13.14 -30.41
N ARG A 88 0.73 -12.91 -31.74
CA ARG A 88 0.69 -13.96 -32.76
C ARG A 88 1.93 -14.84 -32.75
N ALA A 89 3.09 -14.26 -32.42
CA ALA A 89 4.35 -14.97 -32.30
C ALA A 89 4.83 -15.03 -30.84
N PRO A 90 5.49 -16.11 -30.42
CA PRO A 90 6.06 -16.19 -29.08
C PRO A 90 7.23 -15.21 -28.94
N ARG A 91 7.39 -14.68 -27.72
CA ARG A 91 8.60 -13.93 -27.34
C ARG A 91 9.72 -14.90 -26.94
N GLU A 92 10.94 -14.54 -27.26
CA GLU A 92 12.14 -15.29 -26.87
C GLU A 92 12.71 -14.80 -25.53
N GLY A 93 13.45 -15.66 -24.84
CA GLY A 93 14.16 -15.38 -23.61
C GLY A 93 13.48 -15.93 -22.35
N SER A 94 14.26 -16.01 -21.26
CA SER A 94 13.83 -16.59 -19.98
C SER A 94 12.71 -15.79 -19.32
N ASP A 95 12.78 -14.48 -19.38
CA ASP A 95 11.79 -13.58 -18.77
C ASP A 95 10.45 -13.64 -19.49
N ALA A 96 10.50 -13.73 -20.85
CA ALA A 96 9.30 -13.96 -21.64
C ALA A 96 8.65 -15.32 -21.34
N ALA A 97 9.45 -16.37 -21.17
CA ALA A 97 8.94 -17.68 -20.80
C ALA A 97 8.30 -17.69 -19.41
N ALA A 98 8.85 -16.95 -18.46
CA ALA A 98 8.31 -16.81 -17.11
C ALA A 98 7.00 -16.01 -17.06
N ALA A 99 6.82 -15.06 -18.00
CA ALA A 99 5.62 -14.23 -18.10
C ALA A 99 4.50 -14.87 -18.93
N LEU A 100 4.76 -15.97 -19.64
CA LEU A 100 3.78 -16.66 -20.49
C LEU A 100 2.74 -17.39 -19.63
N LEU A 101 1.47 -17.00 -19.75
CA LEU A 101 0.34 -17.71 -19.15
C LEU A 101 -0.01 -18.98 -19.95
N GLY A 102 0.00 -18.86 -21.28
CA GLY A 102 -0.34 -19.93 -22.20
C GLY A 102 -0.69 -19.44 -23.60
N VAL A 103 -1.35 -20.31 -24.37
CA VAL A 103 -1.84 -20.03 -25.72
C VAL A 103 -3.36 -20.09 -25.74
N LEU A 104 -3.98 -19.01 -26.22
CA LEU A 104 -5.43 -18.90 -26.39
C LEU A 104 -5.74 -19.06 -27.89
N THR A 105 -6.63 -20.00 -28.22
CA THR A 105 -7.09 -20.18 -29.61
C THR A 105 -8.38 -19.42 -29.80
N ASP A 106 -8.40 -18.49 -30.76
CA ASP A 106 -9.60 -17.73 -31.11
C ASP A 106 -10.62 -18.59 -31.90
N PRO A 107 -11.87 -18.10 -32.13
CA PRO A 107 -12.88 -18.86 -32.86
C PRO A 107 -12.49 -19.24 -34.29
N ASP A 108 -11.55 -18.50 -34.90
CA ASP A 108 -11.02 -18.76 -36.24
C ASP A 108 -9.88 -19.78 -36.24
N GLY A 109 -9.54 -20.37 -35.07
CA GLY A 109 -8.51 -21.37 -34.90
C GLY A 109 -7.09 -20.80 -34.82
N VAL A 110 -6.95 -19.50 -34.65
CA VAL A 110 -5.64 -18.83 -34.57
C VAL A 110 -5.15 -18.75 -33.13
N GLY A 111 -3.92 -19.20 -32.90
CA GLY A 111 -3.27 -19.17 -31.59
C GLY A 111 -2.73 -17.80 -31.23
N TRP A 112 -2.96 -17.39 -29.98
CA TRP A 112 -2.41 -16.20 -29.36
C TRP A 112 -1.61 -16.56 -28.11
N PHE A 113 -0.34 -16.19 -28.07
CA PHE A 113 0.50 -16.30 -26.89
C PHE A 113 0.11 -15.18 -25.91
N VAL A 114 -0.30 -15.53 -24.71
CA VAL A 114 -0.82 -14.60 -23.69
C VAL A 114 0.20 -14.42 -22.59
N TYR A 115 0.64 -13.18 -22.37
CA TYR A 115 1.66 -12.81 -21.39
C TYR A 115 1.09 -11.91 -20.30
N ASP A 116 1.65 -11.98 -19.08
CA ASP A 116 1.42 -10.99 -18.03
C ASP A 116 1.94 -9.63 -18.49
N GLY A 117 1.05 -8.67 -18.59
CA GLY A 117 1.32 -7.37 -19.22
C GLY A 117 2.54 -6.64 -18.68
N PRO A 118 2.70 -6.43 -17.35
CA PRO A 118 3.84 -5.71 -16.79
C PRO A 118 5.22 -6.25 -17.19
N HIS A 119 5.29 -7.52 -17.58
CA HIS A 119 6.50 -8.18 -18.07
C HIS A 119 6.65 -8.13 -19.60
N ASP A 120 5.74 -7.47 -20.30
CA ASP A 120 5.79 -7.32 -21.76
C ASP A 120 5.99 -5.86 -22.16
N PRO A 121 7.03 -5.54 -22.99
CA PRO A 121 7.29 -4.18 -23.43
C PRO A 121 6.08 -3.48 -24.07
N ALA A 122 5.26 -4.20 -24.82
CA ALA A 122 4.09 -3.60 -25.46
C ALA A 122 3.07 -3.04 -24.45
N TYR A 123 2.90 -3.68 -23.28
CA TYR A 123 2.08 -3.12 -22.22
C TYR A 123 2.74 -1.90 -21.57
N VAL A 124 4.04 -1.97 -21.32
CA VAL A 124 4.78 -0.85 -20.73
C VAL A 124 4.69 0.38 -21.64
N ASP A 125 4.93 0.20 -22.94
CA ASP A 125 4.83 1.26 -23.92
C ASP A 125 3.42 1.84 -24.02
N ALA A 126 2.39 0.97 -24.03
CA ALA A 126 1.00 1.41 -23.99
C ALA A 126 0.66 2.19 -22.70
N LEU A 127 1.20 1.75 -21.56
CA LEU A 127 1.02 2.42 -20.28
C LEU A 127 1.70 3.80 -20.26
N LEU A 128 2.90 3.92 -20.82
CA LEU A 128 3.59 5.21 -20.95
C LEU A 128 2.85 6.15 -21.92
N ALA A 129 2.39 5.64 -23.08
CA ALA A 129 1.57 6.41 -24.00
C ALA A 129 0.23 6.84 -23.37
N LEU A 130 -0.34 6.02 -22.48
CA LEU A 130 -1.55 6.38 -21.73
C LEU A 130 -1.25 7.48 -20.71
N LEU A 131 -0.17 7.34 -19.92
CA LEU A 131 0.27 8.34 -18.94
C LEU A 131 0.57 9.70 -19.58
N SER A 132 1.17 9.71 -20.79
CA SER A 132 1.40 10.94 -21.55
C SER A 132 0.15 11.56 -22.15
N GLY A 133 -0.99 10.87 -22.10
CA GLY A 133 -2.23 11.30 -22.73
C GLY A 133 -2.27 11.11 -24.25
N SER A 134 -1.24 10.45 -24.84
CA SER A 134 -1.14 10.21 -26.29
C SER A 134 -2.17 9.20 -26.79
N ILE A 135 -2.63 8.30 -25.93
CA ILE A 135 -3.71 7.34 -26.22
C ILE A 135 -4.76 7.35 -25.10
N ARG A 136 -5.90 6.72 -25.38
CA ARG A 136 -6.95 6.40 -24.41
C ARG A 136 -7.27 4.92 -24.44
N GLY A 137 -7.50 4.32 -23.29
CA GLY A 137 -8.03 2.97 -23.16
C GLY A 137 -9.51 2.97 -23.54
N LEU A 138 -9.92 1.97 -24.33
CA LEU A 138 -11.28 1.83 -24.86
C LEU A 138 -11.93 0.58 -24.32
N GLY A 139 -13.14 0.70 -23.79
CA GLY A 139 -13.93 -0.45 -23.39
C GLY A 139 -14.29 -1.34 -24.57
N LEU A 140 -14.30 -2.66 -24.32
CA LEU A 140 -14.79 -3.66 -25.28
C LEU A 140 -16.03 -4.34 -24.69
N ASP A 141 -16.98 -4.63 -25.57
CA ASP A 141 -18.14 -5.47 -25.23
C ASP A 141 -17.80 -6.96 -25.16
N ALA A 142 -18.81 -7.79 -24.96
CA ALA A 142 -18.64 -9.25 -24.89
C ALA A 142 -18.16 -9.87 -26.21
N SER A 143 -18.43 -9.23 -27.36
CA SER A 143 -17.98 -9.67 -28.69
C SER A 143 -16.53 -9.28 -28.96
N GLY A 144 -15.97 -8.36 -28.16
CA GLY A 144 -14.65 -7.78 -28.38
C GLY A 144 -14.65 -6.56 -29.28
N GLU A 145 -15.84 -6.02 -29.62
CA GLU A 145 -15.97 -4.77 -30.35
C GLU A 145 -15.88 -3.57 -29.39
N ARG A 146 -15.46 -2.43 -29.92
CA ARG A 146 -15.38 -1.17 -29.17
C ARG A 146 -16.78 -0.74 -28.71
N ALA A 147 -16.95 -0.58 -27.41
CA ALA A 147 -18.18 -0.12 -26.81
C ALA A 147 -17.88 1.03 -25.85
N GLU A 148 -18.37 2.24 -26.15
CA GLU A 148 -18.27 3.39 -25.24
C GLU A 148 -18.87 3.08 -23.86
N ALA A 149 -19.85 2.20 -23.81
CA ALA A 149 -20.47 1.71 -22.58
C ALA A 149 -19.61 0.70 -21.79
N GLY A 150 -18.47 0.23 -22.34
CA GLY A 150 -17.65 -0.84 -21.74
C GLY A 150 -16.56 -0.34 -20.78
N GLY A 151 -16.48 0.96 -20.55
CA GLY A 151 -15.45 1.57 -19.73
C GLY A 151 -14.42 2.36 -20.55
N SER A 152 -13.47 2.98 -19.84
CA SER A 152 -12.39 3.77 -20.45
C SER A 152 -11.17 3.83 -19.54
N ALA A 153 -10.03 4.28 -20.10
CA ALA A 153 -8.89 4.70 -19.31
C ALA A 153 -8.26 5.96 -19.94
N ALA A 154 -7.84 6.88 -19.08
CA ALA A 154 -7.17 8.12 -19.47
C ALA A 154 -6.00 8.42 -18.55
N GLY A 155 -4.88 8.81 -19.11
CA GLY A 155 -3.71 9.24 -18.38
C GLY A 155 -3.72 10.75 -18.12
N HIS A 156 -3.07 11.12 -17.05
CA HIS A 156 -2.90 12.49 -16.58
C HIS A 156 -1.48 12.66 -16.05
N HIS A 157 -0.94 13.86 -16.18
CA HIS A 157 0.33 14.24 -15.56
C HIS A 157 0.25 15.67 -15.04
N PRO A 158 1.05 16.03 -14.01
CA PRO A 158 1.10 17.39 -13.50
C PRO A 158 1.64 18.37 -14.56
N PRO A 159 1.23 19.66 -14.53
CA PRO A 159 1.79 20.68 -15.40
C PRO A 159 3.31 20.79 -15.25
N GLY A 160 4.03 20.85 -16.37
CA GLY A 160 5.49 21.00 -16.39
C GLY A 160 6.27 19.70 -16.17
N VAL A 161 5.61 18.58 -15.97
CA VAL A 161 6.23 17.26 -15.97
C VAL A 161 6.23 16.71 -17.38
N GLU A 162 7.41 16.40 -17.93
CA GLU A 162 7.52 15.73 -19.21
C GLU A 162 7.37 14.23 -19.01
N PRO A 163 6.36 13.58 -19.62
CA PRO A 163 6.17 12.14 -19.50
C PRO A 163 7.30 11.37 -20.19
N LEU A 164 7.58 10.15 -19.71
CA LEU A 164 8.51 9.25 -20.37
C LEU A 164 7.87 8.69 -21.65
N GLU A 165 8.69 8.62 -22.70
CA GLU A 165 8.26 8.13 -24.00
C GLU A 165 8.23 6.60 -24.06
N PRO A 166 7.32 6.01 -24.84
CA PRO A 166 7.36 4.59 -25.19
C PRO A 166 8.72 4.17 -25.75
N GLY A 167 9.10 2.91 -25.50
CA GLY A 167 10.43 2.38 -25.86
C GLY A 167 11.49 2.64 -24.78
N THR A 168 11.16 3.37 -23.70
CA THR A 168 12.07 3.55 -22.56
C THR A 168 12.29 2.21 -21.85
N PRO A 169 13.54 1.82 -21.53
CA PRO A 169 13.82 0.57 -20.82
C PRO A 169 13.07 0.48 -19.49
N ALA A 170 12.48 -0.69 -19.23
CA ALA A 170 11.71 -0.88 -18.04
C ALA A 170 11.90 -2.30 -17.46
N ARG A 171 11.68 -2.43 -16.13
CA ARG A 171 11.72 -3.71 -15.43
C ARG A 171 10.72 -3.75 -14.28
N VAL A 172 10.16 -4.93 -14.02
CA VAL A 172 9.26 -5.13 -12.88
C VAL A 172 10.06 -5.26 -11.59
N LEU A 173 9.66 -4.52 -10.56
CA LEU A 173 10.23 -4.64 -9.22
C LEU A 173 9.74 -5.94 -8.56
N ARG A 174 10.68 -6.72 -8.01
CA ARG A 174 10.35 -7.96 -7.29
C ARG A 174 10.11 -7.65 -5.83
N GLY A 175 9.04 -8.17 -5.27
CA GLY A 175 8.82 -8.10 -3.82
C GLY A 175 7.48 -7.51 -3.37
N GLU A 176 6.78 -6.75 -4.19
CA GLU A 176 5.46 -6.21 -3.86
C GLU A 176 4.39 -7.29 -3.72
N GLN A 177 3.41 -7.01 -2.85
CA GLN A 177 2.36 -7.98 -2.53
C GLN A 177 0.98 -7.58 -3.06
N SER A 178 0.63 -6.30 -3.04
CA SER A 178 -0.72 -5.81 -3.42
C SER A 178 -0.79 -5.24 -4.83
N ASN A 179 0.31 -4.67 -5.32
CA ASN A 179 0.42 -3.99 -6.60
C ASN A 179 1.48 -4.63 -7.50
N THR A 180 1.68 -4.07 -8.68
CA THR A 180 2.84 -4.39 -9.51
C THR A 180 3.55 -3.09 -9.87
N SER A 181 4.79 -2.93 -9.43
CA SER A 181 5.63 -1.77 -9.74
C SER A 181 6.58 -2.04 -10.90
N ILE A 182 6.61 -1.10 -11.82
CA ILE A 182 7.46 -1.10 -13.00
C ILE A 182 8.41 0.09 -12.89
N ILE A 183 9.71 -0.16 -12.82
CA ILE A 183 10.72 0.90 -12.90
C ILE A 183 11.00 1.16 -14.36
N VAL A 184 10.84 2.41 -14.78
CA VAL A 184 11.12 2.91 -16.12
C VAL A 184 12.37 3.78 -16.03
N GLU A 185 13.44 3.37 -16.73
CA GLU A 185 14.76 3.95 -16.57
C GLU A 185 14.96 5.07 -17.61
N ALA A 186 14.91 6.33 -17.18
CA ALA A 186 15.17 7.46 -18.05
C ALA A 186 16.58 7.36 -18.66
N PRO A 187 16.76 7.68 -19.95
CA PRO A 187 18.08 7.73 -20.58
C PRO A 187 18.99 8.72 -19.85
N GLU A 188 20.28 8.40 -19.74
CA GLU A 188 21.28 9.32 -19.19
C GLU A 188 21.26 10.63 -19.99
N GLY A 189 21.13 11.77 -19.29
CA GLY A 189 21.09 13.09 -19.91
C GLY A 189 19.72 13.49 -20.50
N SER A 190 18.66 12.71 -20.33
CA SER A 190 17.30 13.15 -20.58
C SER A 190 16.97 14.27 -19.56
N GLY A 191 16.46 15.41 -20.09
CA GLY A 191 16.10 16.55 -19.25
C GLY A 191 15.10 16.20 -18.16
N ALA A 192 14.61 17.09 -17.47
CA ALA A 192 13.69 17.24 -16.35
C ALA A 192 13.00 16.03 -15.67
N THR A 193 12.73 14.92 -16.32
CA THR A 193 12.08 13.74 -15.70
C THR A 193 13.09 12.62 -15.55
N GLY A 194 13.56 12.37 -14.33
CA GLY A 194 14.39 11.20 -14.00
C GLY A 194 13.65 9.89 -14.21
N SER A 195 14.27 8.77 -13.85
CA SER A 195 13.58 7.46 -13.83
C SER A 195 12.32 7.52 -12.96
N VAL A 196 11.27 6.81 -13.37
CA VAL A 196 10.01 6.74 -12.64
C VAL A 196 9.70 5.31 -12.21
N ILE A 197 8.89 5.18 -11.16
CA ILE A 197 8.26 3.93 -10.78
C ILE A 197 6.76 4.03 -11.04
N VAL A 198 6.22 3.11 -11.84
CA VAL A 198 4.78 3.04 -12.13
C VAL A 198 4.17 1.91 -11.31
N LYS A 199 3.33 2.25 -10.36
CA LYS A 199 2.58 1.34 -9.52
C LYS A 199 1.23 1.04 -10.19
N VAL A 200 1.05 -0.17 -10.69
CA VAL A 200 -0.20 -0.67 -11.26
C VAL A 200 -1.04 -1.26 -10.14
N PHE A 201 -2.17 -0.64 -9.83
CA PHE A 201 -3.07 -1.09 -8.75
C PHE A 201 -3.77 -2.37 -9.15
N ARG A 202 -3.42 -3.51 -8.55
CA ARG A 202 -4.03 -4.79 -8.91
C ARG A 202 -5.46 -4.92 -8.41
N THR A 203 -5.75 -4.49 -7.18
CA THR A 203 -7.12 -4.38 -6.68
C THR A 203 -7.67 -3.01 -7.03
N LEU A 204 -8.84 -3.01 -7.65
CA LEU A 204 -9.52 -1.79 -8.09
C LEU A 204 -10.56 -1.37 -7.06
N HIS A 205 -10.53 -0.09 -6.71
CA HIS A 205 -11.46 0.51 -5.78
C HIS A 205 -12.20 1.68 -6.42
N PRO A 206 -13.47 1.93 -6.05
CA PRO A 206 -14.19 3.13 -6.45
C PRO A 206 -13.50 4.39 -5.89
N GLY A 207 -13.45 5.43 -6.71
CA GLY A 207 -12.93 6.74 -6.31
C GLY A 207 -11.43 6.91 -6.48
N ARG A 208 -10.93 8.06 -6.02
CA ARG A 208 -9.51 8.42 -6.08
C ARG A 208 -8.70 7.55 -5.14
N ASN A 209 -7.58 7.00 -5.61
CA ASN A 209 -6.63 6.32 -4.75
C ASN A 209 -5.94 7.34 -3.82
N PRO A 210 -5.82 7.06 -2.51
CA PRO A 210 -5.20 7.97 -1.55
C PRO A 210 -3.77 8.38 -1.91
N ASP A 211 -2.98 7.45 -2.48
CA ASP A 211 -1.61 7.71 -2.89
C ASP A 211 -1.56 8.71 -4.07
N VAL A 212 -2.47 8.58 -5.03
CA VAL A 212 -2.63 9.55 -6.12
C VAL A 212 -3.07 10.92 -5.60
N GLU A 213 -4.06 10.95 -4.68
CA GLU A 213 -4.57 12.19 -4.10
C GLU A 213 -3.48 12.97 -3.37
N VAL A 214 -2.73 12.30 -2.48
CA VAL A 214 -1.67 12.92 -1.70
C VAL A 214 -0.52 13.39 -2.59
N GLN A 215 -0.03 12.56 -3.48
CA GLN A 215 1.07 12.95 -4.36
C GLN A 215 0.66 14.09 -5.29
N ALA A 216 -0.57 14.10 -5.83
CA ALA A 216 -1.07 15.20 -6.65
C ALA A 216 -1.18 16.52 -5.86
N ALA A 217 -1.64 16.46 -4.61
CA ALA A 217 -1.75 17.63 -3.74
C ALA A 217 -0.39 18.20 -3.36
N LEU A 218 0.62 17.36 -3.15
CA LEU A 218 1.95 17.78 -2.70
C LEU A 218 2.92 18.10 -3.86
N THR A 219 2.59 17.70 -5.08
CA THR A 219 3.41 18.03 -6.25
C THR A 219 3.39 19.54 -6.51
N GLY A 220 4.57 20.13 -6.65
CA GLY A 220 4.72 21.58 -6.86
C GLY A 220 4.68 22.44 -5.59
N THR A 221 4.48 21.86 -4.41
CA THR A 221 4.51 22.59 -3.12
C THR A 221 5.92 22.91 -2.64
N GLY A 222 6.94 22.31 -3.25
CA GLY A 222 8.34 22.46 -2.85
C GLY A 222 8.79 21.49 -1.76
N THR A 223 7.89 20.64 -1.22
CA THR A 223 8.32 19.58 -0.29
C THR A 223 9.19 18.56 -0.98
N THR A 224 10.31 18.20 -0.36
CA THR A 224 11.22 17.15 -0.85
C THR A 224 11.05 15.83 -0.10
N ALA A 225 10.17 15.81 0.90
CA ALA A 225 9.96 14.65 1.76
C ALA A 225 8.96 13.63 1.20
N VAL A 226 8.48 13.80 -0.04
CA VAL A 226 7.66 12.83 -0.80
C VAL A 226 8.18 12.72 -2.23
N PRO A 227 8.00 11.58 -2.93
CA PRO A 227 8.34 11.49 -4.34
C PRO A 227 7.51 12.45 -5.17
N SER A 228 8.09 13.01 -6.22
CA SER A 228 7.35 13.83 -7.17
C SER A 228 6.41 12.95 -8.00
N LEU A 229 5.15 13.37 -8.16
CA LEU A 229 4.20 12.70 -9.05
C LEU A 229 4.60 12.92 -10.51
N ALA A 230 4.75 11.83 -11.26
CA ALA A 230 4.99 11.87 -12.70
C ALA A 230 3.70 11.76 -13.53
N GLY A 231 2.70 11.06 -13.00
CA GLY A 231 1.40 10.92 -13.64
C GLY A 231 0.52 9.87 -12.98
N TRP A 232 -0.71 9.74 -13.46
CA TRP A 232 -1.64 8.68 -13.02
C TRP A 232 -2.59 8.30 -14.15
N VAL A 233 -3.22 7.16 -14.02
CA VAL A 233 -4.24 6.66 -14.94
C VAL A 233 -5.55 6.52 -14.20
N GLU A 234 -6.56 7.25 -14.66
CA GLU A 234 -7.96 7.08 -14.27
C GLU A 234 -8.66 6.12 -15.21
N GLY A 235 -9.61 5.37 -14.70
CA GLY A 235 -10.42 4.46 -15.51
C GLY A 235 -11.85 4.37 -15.07
N SER A 236 -12.67 3.84 -15.98
CA SER A 236 -14.00 3.36 -15.66
C SER A 236 -14.15 1.92 -16.13
N TRP A 237 -14.87 1.11 -15.34
CA TRP A 237 -15.01 -0.32 -15.61
C TRP A 237 -16.34 -0.86 -15.08
N PRO A 238 -16.87 -1.94 -15.69
CA PRO A 238 -18.03 -2.64 -15.14
C PRO A 238 -17.60 -3.51 -13.95
N ALA A 239 -18.15 -3.24 -12.76
CA ALA A 239 -17.91 -4.06 -11.57
C ALA A 239 -18.69 -5.38 -11.57
N VAL A 240 -19.76 -5.44 -12.37
CA VAL A 240 -20.57 -6.64 -12.62
C VAL A 240 -20.74 -6.84 -14.12
N PRO A 241 -20.90 -8.10 -14.60
CA PRO A 241 -21.10 -8.36 -16.02
C PRO A 241 -22.32 -7.60 -16.58
N GLY A 242 -22.11 -6.94 -17.71
CA GLY A 242 -23.18 -6.21 -18.40
C GLY A 242 -23.48 -4.82 -17.85
N ALA A 243 -22.80 -4.34 -16.81
CA ALA A 243 -22.89 -2.96 -16.38
C ALA A 243 -22.37 -2.01 -17.46
N THR A 244 -23.09 -0.92 -17.73
CA THR A 244 -22.76 0.07 -18.77
C THR A 244 -23.15 1.47 -18.33
N GLY A 245 -22.52 2.49 -18.92
CA GLY A 245 -22.90 3.89 -18.71
C GLY A 245 -22.81 4.31 -17.24
N ALA A 246 -23.93 4.69 -16.64
CA ALA A 246 -23.98 5.18 -15.25
C ALA A 246 -23.66 4.11 -14.18
N ASP A 247 -23.69 2.83 -14.55
CA ASP A 247 -23.38 1.72 -13.66
C ASP A 247 -21.88 1.36 -13.66
N LEU A 248 -21.06 2.10 -14.42
CA LEU A 248 -19.61 1.93 -14.40
C LEU A 248 -19.02 2.48 -13.11
N VAL A 249 -18.07 1.76 -12.56
CA VAL A 249 -17.24 2.22 -11.45
C VAL A 249 -16.10 3.05 -12.01
N HIS A 250 -15.78 4.15 -11.34
CA HIS A 250 -14.66 5.03 -11.67
C HIS A 250 -13.61 4.97 -10.57
N GLY A 251 -12.33 5.02 -10.93
CA GLY A 251 -11.21 5.05 -9.99
C GLY A 251 -9.86 5.07 -10.68
N ASP A 252 -8.79 5.00 -9.89
CA ASP A 252 -7.44 5.02 -10.41
C ASP A 252 -6.96 3.58 -10.73
N LEU A 253 -6.23 3.45 -11.85
CA LEU A 253 -5.66 2.18 -12.34
C LEU A 253 -4.15 2.08 -12.09
N ALA A 254 -3.45 3.22 -12.09
CA ALA A 254 -2.01 3.28 -11.88
C ALA A 254 -1.57 4.68 -11.44
N VAL A 255 -0.44 4.74 -10.75
CA VAL A 255 0.29 5.99 -10.44
C VAL A 255 1.74 5.84 -10.85
N ALA A 256 2.31 6.91 -11.39
CA ALA A 256 3.73 7.03 -11.72
C ALA A 256 4.37 8.11 -10.86
N SER A 257 5.44 7.77 -10.17
CA SER A 257 6.17 8.66 -9.28
C SER A 257 7.66 8.62 -9.59
N GLU A 258 8.39 9.61 -9.13
CA GLU A 258 9.85 9.64 -9.17
C GLU A 258 10.45 8.34 -8.60
N PHE A 259 11.36 7.72 -9.34
CA PHE A 259 12.13 6.59 -8.83
C PHE A 259 13.37 7.09 -8.08
N LEU A 260 13.43 6.82 -6.80
CA LEU A 260 14.50 7.27 -5.90
C LEU A 260 15.71 6.35 -5.97
N ALA A 261 16.55 6.57 -6.98
CA ALA A 261 17.73 5.74 -7.21
C ALA A 261 18.74 5.85 -6.05
N GLY A 262 19.32 4.72 -5.64
CA GLY A 262 20.30 4.66 -4.56
C GLY A 262 19.74 4.88 -3.16
N ALA A 263 18.42 5.04 -3.03
CA ALA A 263 17.76 5.15 -1.74
C ALA A 263 17.91 3.89 -0.89
N GLN A 264 17.97 4.07 0.42
CA GLN A 264 18.04 2.98 1.40
C GLN A 264 16.76 2.95 2.22
N ASP A 265 16.28 1.75 2.47
CA ASP A 265 15.11 1.48 3.28
C ASP A 265 15.38 1.80 4.76
N ALA A 266 14.56 2.65 5.39
CA ALA A 266 14.75 3.09 6.77
C ALA A 266 14.66 1.95 7.79
N TRP A 267 13.85 0.92 7.51
CA TRP A 267 13.79 -0.28 8.33
C TRP A 267 15.13 -1.00 8.36
N ARG A 268 15.78 -1.17 7.20
CA ARG A 268 17.11 -1.81 7.11
C ARG A 268 18.17 -0.98 7.80
N GLU A 269 18.14 0.34 7.67
CA GLU A 269 19.08 1.22 8.36
C GLU A 269 18.91 1.14 9.89
N ALA A 270 17.68 1.21 10.37
CA ALA A 270 17.37 1.13 11.81
C ALA A 270 17.81 -0.23 12.39
N THR A 271 17.46 -1.33 11.71
CA THR A 271 17.84 -2.68 12.17
C THR A 271 19.34 -2.92 12.12
N ALA A 272 20.05 -2.36 11.13
CA ALA A 272 21.52 -2.41 11.08
C ALA A 272 22.16 -1.60 12.23
N ALA A 273 21.59 -0.42 12.57
CA ALA A 273 22.05 0.39 13.69
C ALA A 273 21.90 -0.35 15.03
N VAL A 274 20.71 -0.94 15.29
CA VAL A 274 20.49 -1.76 16.50
C VAL A 274 21.48 -2.91 16.56
N THR A 275 21.65 -3.65 15.46
CA THR A 275 22.54 -4.83 15.42
C THR A 275 24.00 -4.47 15.70
N SER A 276 24.46 -3.31 15.24
CA SER A 276 25.83 -2.83 15.46
C SER A 276 26.00 -2.04 16.76
N GLY A 277 24.92 -1.76 17.50
CA GLY A 277 24.94 -0.85 18.66
C GLY A 277 25.20 0.60 18.29
N ALA A 278 24.97 0.99 17.02
CA ALA A 278 25.18 2.35 16.57
C ALA A 278 24.04 3.27 17.00
N ASP A 279 24.37 4.55 17.22
CA ASP A 279 23.39 5.61 17.48
C ASP A 279 22.54 5.87 16.24
N PHE A 280 21.24 6.09 16.45
CA PHE A 280 20.27 6.43 15.40
C PHE A 280 19.57 7.77 15.66
N ASN A 281 19.94 8.51 16.72
CA ASN A 281 19.20 9.66 17.21
C ASN A 281 19.13 10.80 16.19
N GLU A 282 20.23 11.15 15.51
CA GLU A 282 20.20 12.18 14.46
C GLU A 282 19.30 11.78 13.29
N ARG A 283 19.32 10.50 12.90
CA ARG A 283 18.45 9.97 11.83
C ARG A 283 16.98 9.98 12.25
N ALA A 284 16.69 9.54 13.47
CA ALA A 284 15.33 9.57 14.03
C ALA A 284 14.81 11.01 14.15
N ARG A 285 15.65 11.97 14.58
CA ARG A 285 15.31 13.40 14.61
C ARG A 285 14.99 13.92 13.21
N GLY A 286 15.85 13.66 12.22
CA GLY A 286 15.59 14.05 10.84
C GLY A 286 14.32 13.42 10.29
N LEU A 287 14.00 12.16 10.66
CA LEU A 287 12.76 11.51 10.28
C LEU A 287 11.54 12.19 10.92
N GLY A 288 11.62 12.57 12.17
CA GLY A 288 10.59 13.36 12.85
C GLY A 288 10.31 14.69 12.16
N ALA A 289 11.38 15.40 11.78
CA ALA A 289 11.27 16.66 11.02
C ALA A 289 10.60 16.44 9.65
N ALA A 290 11.03 15.45 8.87
CA ALA A 290 10.43 15.14 7.57
C ALA A 290 8.94 14.74 7.70
N THR A 291 8.58 13.98 8.73
CA THR A 291 7.18 13.65 9.03
C THR A 291 6.35 14.90 9.29
N ALA A 292 6.88 15.82 10.10
CA ALA A 292 6.22 17.08 10.42
C ALA A 292 6.05 17.99 9.19
N GLU A 293 7.06 18.06 8.32
CA GLU A 293 6.99 18.79 7.04
C GLU A 293 5.88 18.25 6.15
N VAL A 294 5.79 16.92 6.02
CA VAL A 294 4.71 16.28 5.25
C VAL A 294 3.35 16.56 5.88
N HIS A 295 3.20 16.42 7.20
CA HIS A 295 1.95 16.74 7.89
C HIS A 295 1.54 18.21 7.70
N ALA A 296 2.48 19.14 7.75
CA ALA A 296 2.21 20.57 7.49
C ALA A 296 1.74 20.79 6.04
N ALA A 297 2.41 20.17 5.07
CA ALA A 297 2.02 20.28 3.67
C ALA A 297 0.64 19.62 3.39
N LEU A 298 0.34 18.48 4.00
CA LEU A 298 -0.98 17.84 3.93
C LEU A 298 -2.07 18.73 4.54
N ALA A 299 -1.80 19.38 5.66
CA ALA A 299 -2.74 20.30 6.32
C ALA A 299 -3.01 21.57 5.51
N GLU A 300 -2.05 22.01 4.69
CA GLU A 300 -2.19 23.19 3.83
C GLU A 300 -2.96 22.89 2.54
N HIS A 301 -2.74 21.72 1.95
CA HIS A 301 -3.20 21.40 0.59
C HIS A 301 -4.39 20.42 0.52
N LEU A 302 -4.72 19.75 1.62
CA LEU A 302 -5.85 18.82 1.71
C LEU A 302 -6.81 19.21 2.83
N PRO A 303 -8.02 18.64 2.86
CA PRO A 303 -9.02 19.00 3.86
C PRO A 303 -8.51 18.84 5.30
N ARG A 304 -8.63 19.93 6.06
CA ARG A 304 -8.34 20.02 7.49
C ARG A 304 -9.54 20.62 8.21
N ARG A 305 -9.82 20.14 9.41
CA ARG A 305 -10.88 20.68 10.24
C ARG A 305 -10.59 20.51 11.73
N GLU A 306 -11.18 21.35 12.54
CA GLU A 306 -11.18 21.16 13.98
C GLU A 306 -11.91 19.87 14.35
N ALA A 307 -11.44 19.23 15.43
CA ALA A 307 -12.12 18.07 16.00
C ALA A 307 -13.45 18.50 16.65
N THR A 308 -14.40 17.56 16.67
CA THR A 308 -15.70 17.71 17.34
C THR A 308 -15.84 16.69 18.45
N ASP A 309 -16.79 16.89 19.37
CA ASP A 309 -17.08 15.88 20.40
C ASP A 309 -17.52 14.55 19.78
N ALA A 310 -18.20 14.58 18.64
CA ALA A 310 -18.52 13.36 17.89
C ALA A 310 -17.26 12.62 17.36
N ASP A 311 -16.17 13.33 17.10
CA ASP A 311 -14.88 12.69 16.75
C ASP A 311 -14.25 12.03 17.99
N ALA A 312 -14.29 12.70 19.12
CA ALA A 312 -13.81 12.15 20.41
C ALA A 312 -14.60 10.87 20.80
N ASP A 313 -15.92 10.92 20.69
CA ASP A 313 -16.79 9.76 20.96
C ASP A 313 -16.48 8.58 20.03
N ARG A 314 -16.30 8.87 18.73
CA ARG A 314 -15.97 7.84 17.74
C ARG A 314 -14.61 7.20 17.98
N LEU A 315 -13.60 7.99 18.37
CA LEU A 315 -12.29 7.46 18.76
C LEU A 315 -12.38 6.55 19.98
N ALA A 316 -13.07 7.01 21.03
CA ALA A 316 -13.25 6.24 22.27
C ALA A 316 -14.00 4.91 22.01
N GLU A 317 -15.04 4.93 21.16
CA GLU A 317 -15.77 3.73 20.78
C GLU A 317 -14.89 2.79 19.93
N GLY A 318 -14.14 3.30 18.96
CA GLY A 318 -13.21 2.51 18.15
C GLY A 318 -12.14 1.80 19.00
N TRP A 319 -11.58 2.50 20.00
CA TRP A 319 -10.63 1.87 20.94
C TRP A 319 -11.27 0.77 21.79
N ARG A 320 -12.51 0.97 22.22
CA ARG A 320 -13.27 -0.05 22.97
C ARG A 320 -13.52 -1.29 22.09
N GLU A 321 -13.98 -1.10 20.87
CA GLU A 321 -14.23 -2.19 19.92
C GLU A 321 -12.94 -2.95 19.60
N ARG A 322 -11.84 -2.23 19.36
CA ARG A 322 -10.51 -2.81 19.14
C ARG A 322 -10.06 -3.65 20.32
N LEU A 323 -10.23 -3.14 21.55
CA LEU A 323 -9.88 -3.86 22.76
C LEU A 323 -10.66 -5.17 22.91
N GLU A 324 -12.01 -5.13 22.80
CA GLU A 324 -12.81 -6.33 22.96
C GLU A 324 -12.54 -7.36 21.84
N TRP A 325 -12.32 -6.89 20.60
CA TRP A 325 -11.87 -7.75 19.52
C TRP A 325 -10.50 -8.39 19.84
N ALA A 326 -9.54 -7.62 20.32
CA ALA A 326 -8.21 -8.14 20.63
C ALA A 326 -8.24 -9.15 21.79
N LEU A 327 -9.01 -8.89 22.85
CA LEU A 327 -9.21 -9.81 23.98
C LEU A 327 -9.84 -11.13 23.54
N ALA A 328 -10.80 -11.08 22.61
CA ALA A 328 -11.42 -12.28 22.06
C ALA A 328 -10.47 -13.07 21.13
N ALA A 329 -9.64 -12.37 20.36
CA ALA A 329 -8.79 -12.97 19.33
C ALA A 329 -7.41 -13.43 19.85
N ALA A 330 -6.93 -12.86 20.98
CA ALA A 330 -5.59 -13.11 21.53
C ALA A 330 -5.65 -13.41 23.04
N PRO A 331 -5.80 -14.68 23.45
CA PRO A 331 -5.89 -15.08 24.88
C PRO A 331 -4.68 -14.65 25.73
N VAL A 332 -3.56 -14.38 25.13
CA VAL A 332 -2.33 -13.87 25.79
C VAL A 332 -2.57 -12.52 26.50
N LEU A 333 -3.60 -11.76 26.11
CA LEU A 333 -4.01 -10.51 26.74
C LEU A 333 -4.86 -10.72 28.01
N ALA A 334 -5.38 -11.92 28.28
CA ALA A 334 -6.29 -12.17 29.40
C ALA A 334 -5.77 -11.69 30.78
N PRO A 335 -4.47 -11.85 31.14
CA PRO A 335 -3.94 -11.33 32.38
C PRO A 335 -3.99 -9.81 32.53
N ARG A 336 -4.08 -9.08 31.41
CA ARG A 336 -4.07 -7.60 31.32
C ARG A 336 -5.48 -7.03 31.12
N ALA A 337 -6.49 -7.86 30.93
CA ALA A 337 -7.82 -7.47 30.45
C ALA A 337 -8.50 -6.40 31.32
N GLN A 338 -8.39 -6.52 32.67
CA GLN A 338 -8.97 -5.53 33.56
C GLN A 338 -8.28 -4.17 33.45
N ALA A 339 -6.93 -4.13 33.52
CA ALA A 339 -6.17 -2.90 33.41
C ALA A 339 -6.38 -2.22 32.05
N LEU A 340 -6.45 -3.01 30.97
CA LEU A 340 -6.76 -2.51 29.63
C LEU A 340 -8.14 -1.86 29.54
N ARG A 341 -9.19 -2.49 30.13
CA ARG A 341 -10.54 -1.91 30.17
C ARG A 341 -10.59 -0.62 30.97
N GLU A 342 -9.90 -0.58 32.11
CA GLU A 342 -9.78 0.63 32.92
C GLU A 342 -9.10 1.76 32.17
N ARG A 343 -7.98 1.46 31.48
CA ARG A 343 -7.24 2.44 30.68
C ARG A 343 -8.08 3.01 29.51
N VAL A 344 -8.73 2.15 28.73
CA VAL A 344 -9.61 2.55 27.62
C VAL A 344 -10.86 3.28 28.12
N SER A 345 -11.40 2.91 29.29
CA SER A 345 -12.52 3.63 29.90
C SER A 345 -12.15 5.03 30.33
N GLY A 346 -10.92 5.27 30.77
CA GLY A 346 -10.39 6.60 31.08
C GLY A 346 -10.34 7.54 29.87
N ALA A 347 -10.17 6.99 28.68
CA ALA A 347 -10.18 7.77 27.43
C ALA A 347 -11.58 8.26 27.01
N ARG A 348 -12.67 7.80 27.65
CA ARG A 348 -14.04 8.27 27.39
C ARG A 348 -14.32 9.72 27.80
N GLY A 349 -13.40 10.34 28.52
CA GLY A 349 -13.52 11.75 28.93
C GLY A 349 -12.87 12.74 27.96
N LEU A 350 -12.32 12.27 26.85
CA LEU A 350 -11.73 13.15 25.85
C LEU A 350 -12.81 14.07 25.26
N SER A 351 -12.50 15.36 25.22
CA SER A 351 -13.32 16.39 24.56
C SER A 351 -12.64 16.82 23.25
N ALA A 352 -13.40 17.47 22.38
CA ALA A 352 -12.85 18.07 21.14
C ALA A 352 -11.65 18.97 21.41
N ALA A 353 -11.65 19.69 22.53
CA ALA A 353 -10.57 20.63 22.89
C ALA A 353 -9.24 19.92 23.24
N GLU A 354 -9.28 18.63 23.53
CA GLU A 354 -8.10 17.80 23.83
C GLU A 354 -7.56 17.07 22.60
N LEU A 355 -8.18 17.25 21.45
CA LEU A 355 -7.74 16.68 20.18
C LEU A 355 -7.06 17.74 19.31
N PRO A 356 -5.96 17.42 18.61
CA PRO A 356 -5.46 18.29 17.56
C PRO A 356 -6.45 18.32 16.38
N PRO A 357 -6.36 19.34 15.52
CA PRO A 357 -7.13 19.36 14.28
C PRO A 357 -6.92 18.09 13.47
N LEU A 358 -8.00 17.58 12.85
CA LEU A 358 -7.98 16.43 11.98
C LEU A 358 -7.56 16.86 10.57
N GLN A 359 -6.68 16.09 9.96
CA GLN A 359 -6.16 16.32 8.62
C GLN A 359 -5.93 15.03 7.89
N ARG A 360 -5.54 15.12 6.62
CA ARG A 360 -5.02 13.97 5.90
C ARG A 360 -3.74 13.47 6.58
N VAL A 361 -3.62 12.16 6.74
CA VAL A 361 -2.46 11.49 7.33
C VAL A 361 -1.97 10.39 6.37
N HIS A 362 -0.80 9.82 6.65
CA HIS A 362 -0.30 8.65 5.93
C HIS A 362 -1.20 7.43 6.19
N GLY A 363 -1.55 7.20 7.45
CA GLY A 363 -2.51 6.18 7.88
C GLY A 363 -1.94 4.77 8.09
N ASP A 364 -0.79 4.43 7.49
CA ASP A 364 -0.03 3.19 7.75
C ASP A 364 1.47 3.47 7.83
N TYR A 365 1.83 4.43 8.69
CA TYR A 365 3.17 4.97 8.77
C TYR A 365 4.11 4.14 9.65
N HIS A 366 5.20 3.69 9.08
CA HIS A 366 6.25 2.92 9.74
C HIS A 366 7.57 3.01 8.96
N LEU A 367 8.69 2.53 9.53
CA LEU A 367 10.02 2.59 8.90
C LEU A 367 10.09 1.96 7.50
N GLY A 368 9.27 0.94 7.22
CA GLY A 368 9.21 0.33 5.88
C GLY A 368 8.55 1.20 4.81
N GLN A 369 7.92 2.34 5.19
CA GLN A 369 7.33 3.32 4.27
C GLN A 369 8.21 4.56 4.09
N VAL A 370 9.49 4.46 4.45
CA VAL A 370 10.41 5.59 4.39
C VAL A 370 11.73 5.17 3.75
N LEU A 371 12.24 6.02 2.87
CA LEU A 371 13.54 5.87 2.25
C LEU A 371 14.48 6.99 2.65
N GLN A 372 15.74 6.65 2.90
CA GLN A 372 16.85 7.60 2.99
C GLN A 372 17.42 7.83 1.60
N VAL A 373 17.29 9.03 1.08
CA VAL A 373 17.75 9.40 -0.25
C VAL A 373 19.03 10.23 -0.14
N PRO A 374 20.14 9.81 -0.78
CA PRO A 374 21.40 10.55 -0.74
C PRO A 374 21.25 12.00 -1.16
N GLY A 375 21.71 12.95 -0.32
CA GLY A 375 21.65 14.39 -0.59
C GLY A 375 20.26 15.03 -0.45
N ARG A 376 19.19 14.26 -0.19
CA ARG A 376 17.82 14.76 -0.03
C ARG A 376 17.26 14.54 1.39
N GLY A 377 17.67 13.47 2.06
CA GLY A 377 17.15 13.11 3.37
C GLY A 377 16.05 12.06 3.31
N TRP A 378 15.11 12.10 4.26
CA TRP A 378 14.00 11.14 4.37
C TRP A 378 12.88 11.46 3.40
N VAL A 379 12.37 10.43 2.75
CA VAL A 379 11.24 10.50 1.81
C VAL A 379 10.19 9.46 2.19
N LEU A 380 8.97 9.91 2.43
CA LEU A 380 7.81 9.10 2.80
C LEU A 380 7.13 8.58 1.54
N LEU A 381 6.72 7.32 1.59
CA LEU A 381 6.12 6.59 0.47
C LEU A 381 4.77 6.00 0.86
N ASP A 382 3.95 5.66 -0.15
CA ASP A 382 2.81 4.74 -0.01
C ASP A 382 1.70 5.25 0.92
N PHE A 383 1.08 6.37 0.53
CA PHE A 383 -0.02 7.01 1.26
C PHE A 383 -1.38 6.30 1.10
N GLU A 384 -1.39 5.00 0.79
CA GLU A 384 -2.65 4.23 0.63
C GLU A 384 -3.43 4.04 1.94
N GLY A 385 -2.79 4.28 3.10
CA GLY A 385 -3.38 4.03 4.40
C GLY A 385 -3.48 2.55 4.76
N GLU A 386 -4.06 2.22 5.93
CA GLU A 386 -4.14 0.85 6.46
C GLU A 386 -4.97 -0.06 5.54
N PRO A 387 -4.41 -1.16 5.00
CA PRO A 387 -5.08 -2.01 4.02
C PRO A 387 -6.41 -2.61 4.47
N LEU A 388 -6.59 -2.82 5.78
CA LEU A 388 -7.82 -3.41 6.35
C LEU A 388 -8.98 -2.43 6.49
N ARG A 389 -8.73 -1.11 6.35
CA ARG A 389 -9.81 -0.10 6.35
C ARG A 389 -10.41 0.02 4.95
N PRO A 390 -11.73 0.23 4.85
CA PRO A 390 -12.35 0.60 3.57
C PRO A 390 -11.68 1.85 2.97
N LEU A 391 -11.52 1.90 1.64
CA LEU A 391 -10.84 3.01 0.98
C LEU A 391 -11.49 4.38 1.31
N ALA A 392 -12.83 4.42 1.37
CA ALA A 392 -13.56 5.64 1.70
C ALA A 392 -13.24 6.19 3.11
N GLU A 393 -12.78 5.35 4.03
CA GLU A 393 -12.35 5.77 5.36
C GLU A 393 -10.89 6.25 5.37
N ARG A 394 -10.04 5.68 4.49
CA ARG A 394 -8.63 6.05 4.39
C ARG A 394 -8.41 7.48 3.87
N THR A 395 -9.41 8.04 3.19
CA THR A 395 -9.39 9.41 2.65
C THR A 395 -9.93 10.46 3.64
N LEU A 396 -10.51 10.04 4.75
CA LEU A 396 -11.04 10.96 5.76
C LEU A 396 -9.91 11.61 6.59
N PRO A 397 -10.11 12.87 7.04
CA PRO A 397 -9.22 13.48 8.01
C PRO A 397 -9.13 12.67 9.30
N ASP A 398 -7.91 12.44 9.79
CA ASP A 398 -7.60 11.70 11.03
C ASP A 398 -6.57 12.49 11.85
N LEU A 399 -6.19 11.97 13.01
CA LEU A 399 -5.21 12.57 13.92
C LEU A 399 -3.78 12.40 13.37
N PRO A 400 -2.98 13.47 13.20
CA PRO A 400 -1.55 13.35 12.83
C PRO A 400 -0.76 12.48 13.80
N LEU A 401 -1.16 12.46 15.07
CA LEU A 401 -0.55 11.62 16.11
C LEU A 401 -0.69 10.12 15.84
N ARG A 402 -1.59 9.69 14.95
CA ARG A 402 -1.70 8.28 14.54
C ARG A 402 -0.44 7.83 13.80
N ASP A 403 0.07 8.65 12.89
CA ASP A 403 1.32 8.37 12.18
C ASP A 403 2.51 8.42 13.14
N VAL A 404 2.54 9.39 14.05
CA VAL A 404 3.54 9.43 15.13
C VAL A 404 3.55 8.13 15.92
N ALA A 405 2.39 7.69 16.42
CA ALA A 405 2.27 6.44 17.17
C ALA A 405 2.74 5.23 16.35
N GLY A 406 2.39 5.15 15.05
CA GLY A 406 2.84 4.12 14.13
C GLY A 406 4.37 4.07 14.01
N MET A 407 5.02 5.23 13.85
CA MET A 407 6.48 5.30 13.78
C MET A 407 7.16 4.94 15.10
N LEU A 408 6.62 5.41 16.23
CA LEU A 408 7.12 5.03 17.56
C LEU A 408 7.07 3.51 17.76
N ARG A 409 5.98 2.88 17.35
CA ARG A 409 5.85 1.41 17.36
C ARG A 409 6.88 0.74 16.45
N SER A 410 7.16 1.34 15.28
CA SER A 410 8.13 0.80 14.34
C SER A 410 9.56 0.77 14.89
N PHE A 411 9.96 1.75 15.69
CA PHE A 411 11.25 1.71 16.43
C PHE A 411 11.28 0.58 17.45
N ASP A 412 10.20 0.31 18.16
CA ASP A 412 10.11 -0.82 19.08
C ASP A 412 10.33 -2.16 18.35
N TYR A 413 9.72 -2.32 17.17
CA TYR A 413 9.90 -3.51 16.34
C TYR A 413 11.33 -3.65 15.81
N ALA A 414 11.93 -2.57 15.31
CA ALA A 414 13.31 -2.59 14.82
C ALA A 414 14.28 -2.98 15.93
N ALA A 415 14.12 -2.44 17.13
CA ALA A 415 14.93 -2.78 18.30
C ALA A 415 14.82 -4.26 18.68
N ARG A 416 13.62 -4.79 18.69
CA ARG A 416 13.36 -6.17 19.11
C ARG A 416 13.77 -7.22 18.09
N GLN A 417 13.98 -6.88 16.84
CA GLN A 417 14.41 -7.82 15.80
C GLN A 417 15.71 -8.57 16.20
N THR A 418 16.61 -7.91 16.92
CA THR A 418 17.89 -8.49 17.36
C THR A 418 17.76 -9.41 18.56
N THR A 419 16.60 -9.40 19.26
CA THR A 419 16.40 -10.14 20.52
C THR A 419 15.31 -11.20 20.44
N VAL A 420 14.54 -11.25 19.34
CA VAL A 420 13.56 -12.30 19.11
C VAL A 420 14.27 -13.65 18.95
N GLY A 421 13.80 -14.68 19.70
CA GLY A 421 14.35 -16.03 19.66
C GLY A 421 15.63 -16.23 20.45
N LEU A 422 16.15 -15.22 21.16
CA LEU A 422 17.25 -15.44 22.09
C LEU A 422 16.79 -16.31 23.27
N PRO A 423 17.60 -17.32 23.68
CA PRO A 423 17.31 -18.12 24.86
C PRO A 423 17.38 -17.24 26.11
N ASP A 424 16.54 -17.54 27.10
CA ASP A 424 16.56 -16.79 28.36
C ASP A 424 17.91 -16.92 29.10
N GLY A 425 18.36 -15.80 29.65
CA GLY A 425 19.61 -15.73 30.40
C GLY A 425 20.17 -14.30 30.47
N PRO A 426 21.22 -14.07 31.29
CA PRO A 426 21.76 -12.73 31.54
C PRO A 426 22.19 -11.98 30.27
N ASP A 427 22.75 -12.67 29.29
CA ASP A 427 23.17 -12.06 28.02
C ASP A 427 21.97 -11.60 27.18
N ALA A 428 20.88 -12.39 27.17
CA ALA A 428 19.64 -12.00 26.49
C ALA A 428 18.96 -10.84 27.19
N ASP A 429 18.99 -10.80 28.53
CA ASP A 429 18.43 -9.68 29.30
C ASP A 429 19.21 -8.41 29.07
N ALA A 430 20.56 -8.48 28.99
CA ALA A 430 21.40 -7.34 28.63
C ALA A 430 21.12 -6.87 27.20
N ALA A 431 20.95 -7.78 26.23
CA ALA A 431 20.63 -7.45 24.84
C ALA A 431 19.24 -6.80 24.74
N ARG A 432 18.23 -7.31 25.46
CA ARG A 432 16.88 -6.72 25.53
C ARG A 432 16.94 -5.31 26.12
N ALA A 433 17.66 -5.11 27.23
CA ALA A 433 17.82 -3.79 27.85
C ALA A 433 18.52 -2.78 26.92
N ALA A 434 19.55 -3.21 26.17
CA ALA A 434 20.20 -2.37 25.17
C ALA A 434 19.25 -1.98 24.03
N ALA A 435 18.46 -2.93 23.52
CA ALA A 435 17.45 -2.71 22.49
C ALA A 435 16.36 -1.72 22.96
N ASP A 436 15.87 -1.87 24.21
CA ASP A 436 14.90 -0.95 24.81
C ASP A 436 15.46 0.46 24.99
N GLY A 437 16.74 0.58 25.38
CA GLY A 437 17.43 1.85 25.47
C GLY A 437 17.55 2.55 24.10
N TRP A 438 17.92 1.79 23.08
CA TRP A 438 17.99 2.28 21.70
C TRP A 438 16.62 2.75 21.18
N ALA A 439 15.57 1.95 21.40
CA ALA A 439 14.21 2.31 21.01
C ALA A 439 13.76 3.60 21.70
N SER A 440 13.97 3.69 23.02
CA SER A 440 13.59 4.88 23.81
C SER A 440 14.30 6.14 23.31
N ALA A 441 15.59 6.07 23.00
CA ALA A 441 16.39 7.19 22.50
C ALA A 441 15.90 7.61 21.09
N SER A 442 15.68 6.64 20.18
CA SER A 442 15.19 6.93 18.83
C SER A 442 13.78 7.54 18.84
N ARG A 443 12.88 7.03 19.69
CA ARG A 443 11.51 7.57 19.91
C ARG A 443 11.55 9.01 20.40
N ALA A 444 12.41 9.30 21.39
CA ALA A 444 12.58 10.66 21.92
C ALA A 444 13.12 11.60 20.85
N ALA A 445 14.17 11.23 20.12
CA ALA A 445 14.75 12.02 19.06
C ALA A 445 13.76 12.27 17.90
N PHE A 446 12.94 11.31 17.53
CA PHE A 446 11.87 11.48 16.53
C PHE A 446 10.85 12.54 16.99
N CYS A 447 10.37 12.47 18.23
CA CYS A 447 9.42 13.47 18.77
C CYS A 447 10.05 14.87 18.85
N GLU A 448 11.33 14.96 19.19
CA GLU A 448 12.07 16.22 19.19
C GLU A 448 12.17 16.84 17.78
N GLY A 449 12.54 16.04 16.77
CA GLY A 449 12.58 16.51 15.38
C GLY A 449 11.21 16.94 14.85
N TYR A 450 10.16 16.21 15.21
CA TYR A 450 8.79 16.59 14.90
C TYR A 450 8.42 17.95 15.54
N ALA A 451 8.78 18.14 16.81
CA ALA A 451 8.54 19.38 17.56
C ALA A 451 9.33 20.57 17.01
N GLU A 452 10.53 20.36 16.49
CA GLU A 452 11.35 21.45 15.88
C GLU A 452 10.64 22.12 14.70
N VAL A 453 9.85 21.35 13.94
CA VAL A 453 9.11 21.85 12.77
C VAL A 453 7.74 22.39 13.16
N THR A 454 7.00 21.65 13.99
CA THR A 454 5.60 22.00 14.33
C THR A 454 5.49 23.01 15.47
N GLY A 455 6.53 23.17 16.29
CA GLY A 455 6.46 23.90 17.56
C GLY A 455 5.70 23.17 18.67
N ALA A 456 5.22 21.94 18.42
CA ALA A 456 4.43 21.16 19.37
C ALA A 456 5.03 19.75 19.53
N ASP A 457 5.46 19.41 20.74
CA ASP A 457 5.98 18.09 21.04
C ASP A 457 4.84 17.07 21.08
N PRO A 458 4.88 15.99 20.29
CA PRO A 458 3.86 14.95 20.33
C PRO A 458 3.63 14.36 21.74
N ARG A 459 4.67 14.33 22.57
CA ARG A 459 4.61 13.84 23.95
C ARG A 459 3.76 14.72 24.89
N SER A 460 3.51 15.98 24.51
CA SER A 460 2.61 16.86 25.25
C SER A 460 1.14 16.40 25.19
N TRP A 461 0.80 15.56 24.21
CA TRP A 461 -0.49 14.89 24.07
C TRP A 461 -0.51 13.51 24.76
N GLY A 462 0.27 13.32 25.83
CA GLY A 462 0.56 12.04 26.47
C GLY A 462 -0.60 11.05 26.52
N PRO A 463 -1.75 11.35 27.15
CA PRO A 463 -2.87 10.40 27.23
C PRO A 463 -3.43 9.99 25.85
N LEU A 464 -3.48 10.91 24.89
CA LEU A 464 -3.96 10.65 23.54
C LEU A 464 -2.94 9.81 22.75
N LEU A 465 -1.65 10.15 22.83
CA LEU A 465 -0.58 9.40 22.19
C LEU A 465 -0.53 7.97 22.73
N ASP A 466 -0.61 7.80 24.05
CA ASP A 466 -0.66 6.49 24.71
C ASP A 466 -1.86 5.65 24.22
N ALA A 467 -3.04 6.27 24.06
CA ALA A 467 -4.22 5.58 23.54
C ALA A 467 -4.04 5.12 22.09
N LEU A 468 -3.41 5.94 21.24
CA LEU A 468 -3.10 5.59 19.86
C LEU A 468 -2.03 4.48 19.75
N GLU A 469 -0.99 4.54 20.59
CA GLU A 469 0.00 3.46 20.68
C GLU A 469 -0.63 2.15 21.18
N LEU A 470 -1.53 2.23 22.14
CA LEU A 470 -2.24 1.07 22.67
C LEU A 470 -3.16 0.44 21.62
N ASP A 471 -3.91 1.25 20.86
CA ASP A 471 -4.77 0.80 19.76
C ASP A 471 -3.96 0.02 18.72
N LYS A 472 -2.81 0.58 18.30
CA LYS A 472 -1.89 -0.09 17.37
C LYS A 472 -1.30 -1.38 17.97
N ALA A 473 -0.87 -1.35 19.24
CA ALA A 473 -0.29 -2.51 19.91
C ALA A 473 -1.30 -3.66 20.07
N LEU A 474 -2.56 -3.37 20.37
CA LEU A 474 -3.63 -4.39 20.44
C LEU A 474 -3.85 -5.07 19.07
N TYR A 475 -3.87 -4.30 17.99
CA TYR A 475 -3.91 -4.85 16.63
C TYR A 475 -2.70 -5.75 16.34
N GLU A 476 -1.51 -5.27 16.67
CA GLU A 476 -0.26 -5.99 16.47
C GLU A 476 -0.22 -7.31 17.28
N VAL A 477 -0.71 -7.34 18.53
CA VAL A 477 -0.80 -8.58 19.31
C VAL A 477 -1.61 -9.64 18.56
N VAL A 478 -2.77 -9.28 18.03
CA VAL A 478 -3.61 -10.23 17.28
C VAL A 478 -2.92 -10.67 15.99
N TYR A 479 -2.27 -9.75 15.29
CA TYR A 479 -1.51 -10.06 14.07
C TYR A 479 -0.38 -11.05 14.34
N GLU A 480 0.43 -10.79 15.38
CA GLU A 480 1.56 -11.64 15.73
C GLU A 480 1.12 -13.03 16.22
N VAL A 481 0.10 -13.11 17.06
CA VAL A 481 -0.46 -14.41 17.50
C VAL A 481 -0.87 -15.28 16.31
N ARG A 482 -1.38 -14.68 15.24
CA ARG A 482 -1.86 -15.41 14.06
C ARG A 482 -0.75 -15.74 13.07
N ASN A 483 0.23 -14.86 12.90
CA ASN A 483 1.17 -14.91 11.79
C ASN A 483 2.63 -15.19 12.23
N ARG A 484 3.05 -14.63 13.37
CA ARG A 484 4.44 -14.70 13.87
C ARG A 484 4.48 -14.82 15.40
N PRO A 485 4.07 -15.97 16.00
CA PRO A 485 3.91 -16.09 17.46
C PRO A 485 5.16 -15.72 18.27
N ASP A 486 6.34 -15.93 17.71
CA ASP A 486 7.62 -15.58 18.37
C ASP A 486 7.81 -14.06 18.56
N TRP A 487 7.06 -13.24 17.81
CA TRP A 487 7.12 -11.79 17.88
C TRP A 487 6.10 -11.16 18.84
N VAL A 488 5.18 -11.93 19.39
CA VAL A 488 4.09 -11.43 20.24
C VAL A 488 4.60 -10.65 21.47
N ALA A 489 5.80 -10.95 21.94
CA ALA A 489 6.43 -10.24 23.04
C ALA A 489 6.67 -8.74 22.74
N VAL A 490 6.81 -8.36 21.45
CA VAL A 490 7.04 -6.97 21.06
C VAL A 490 5.83 -6.08 21.36
N PRO A 491 4.63 -6.37 20.81
CA PRO A 491 3.46 -5.57 21.12
C PRO A 491 3.00 -5.72 22.58
N LEU A 492 3.22 -6.86 23.24
CA LEU A 492 2.92 -7.01 24.67
C LEU A 492 3.79 -6.08 25.53
N ALA A 493 5.07 -5.88 25.22
CA ALA A 493 5.91 -4.92 25.93
C ALA A 493 5.39 -3.48 25.81
N ALA A 494 4.81 -3.11 24.67
CA ALA A 494 4.19 -1.79 24.51
C ALA A 494 2.89 -1.66 25.31
N VAL A 495 2.06 -2.72 25.33
CA VAL A 495 0.87 -2.78 26.18
C VAL A 495 1.28 -2.58 27.65
N ASP A 496 2.29 -3.30 28.12
CA ASP A 496 2.77 -3.21 29.51
C ASP A 496 3.33 -1.82 29.82
N ARG A 497 4.06 -1.19 28.88
CA ARG A 497 4.58 0.19 29.02
C ARG A 497 3.44 1.20 29.23
N VAL A 498 2.41 1.15 28.36
CA VAL A 498 1.26 2.08 28.47
C VAL A 498 0.47 1.86 29.77
N LEU A 499 0.36 0.62 30.24
CA LEU A 499 -0.32 0.31 31.51
C LEU A 499 0.48 0.76 32.75
N GLN A 500 1.81 0.91 32.66
CA GLN A 500 2.68 1.38 33.75
C GLN A 500 2.75 2.90 33.87
N GLN A 501 2.40 3.65 32.82
CA GLN A 501 2.43 5.11 32.77
C GLN A 501 1.17 5.79 33.30
N GLY A 502 0.19 5.02 33.79
CA GLY A 502 -1.14 5.46 34.25
C GLY A 502 -1.37 5.43 35.75
#